data_1c739872258d100c63b8632959914821
#
_entry.id   1c739872258d100c63b8632959914821
#
_cell.length_a   1.000
_cell.length_b   1.000
_cell.length_c   1.000
_cell.angle_alpha   90.00
_cell.angle_beta   90.00
_cell.angle_gamma   90.00
#
_symmetry.space_group_name_H-M   'P 1'
#
loop_
_entity.id
_entity.type
_entity.pdbx_description
1 polymer ?
#
loop_
_entity_poly.entity_id
_entity_poly.type
_entity_poly.pdbx_seq_one_letter_code
_entity_poly.pdbx_strand_id
1 'polypeptide(L)'
;MNLESSNLKISSERLDLAEKDLRTVGFHIFENVITAEDADKAREATLALAETEAQNGKGSIYGEDKIRRVWALVSKGTIFCQLIQNPTVIAIWKRFLGEDVIASTFTANIVGPDAPAGGWHIDYPYWAMSPPFPEGSLTGQTVWMLDDFTPDNGPTACIPNSHKMLRPPKPGEAEKHQMAVATAPKGSILFTNGAIWHQCLPNTTKQPRVGLLGMYNRSVIYPQEDMPRQLTDQQLENQSDMLKQLLGRKMQFRDPENGINWRRTETGFDTHDAT
;
A
#
# COMPACT_ATOMS: atom_id res chain seq x y z
N MET A 1 4.68 20.46 -5.06
CA MET A 1 6.06 19.92 -5.11
C MET A 1 5.98 18.67 -5.94
N ASN A 2 6.70 18.56 -7.05
CA ASN A 2 6.68 17.40 -7.93
C ASN A 2 7.90 16.55 -7.62
N LEU A 3 7.71 15.22 -7.63
CA LEU A 3 8.81 14.26 -7.57
C LEU A 3 9.59 14.33 -8.89
N GLU A 4 10.90 14.33 -8.80
CA GLU A 4 11.75 14.08 -9.95
C GLU A 4 11.62 12.59 -10.25
N SER A 5 10.76 12.24 -11.21
CA SER A 5 10.53 10.84 -11.56
C SER A 5 11.87 10.21 -11.98
N SER A 6 12.50 9.49 -11.07
CA SER A 6 13.49 8.48 -11.45
C SER A 6 12.74 7.40 -12.23
N ASN A 7 12.65 7.56 -13.55
CA ASN A 7 12.23 6.52 -14.50
C ASN A 7 13.30 5.42 -14.52
N LEU A 8 13.61 4.84 -13.38
CA LEU A 8 14.36 3.61 -13.32
C LEU A 8 13.48 2.54 -13.97
N LYS A 9 13.76 2.25 -15.24
CA LYS A 9 13.16 1.11 -15.93
C LYS A 9 13.55 -0.13 -15.13
N ILE A 10 12.62 -0.64 -14.35
CA ILE A 10 12.82 -1.88 -13.62
C ILE A 10 12.79 -3.03 -14.61
N SER A 11 13.79 -3.91 -14.54
CA SER A 11 13.85 -5.06 -15.45
C SER A 11 12.68 -6.01 -15.17
N SER A 12 12.24 -6.73 -16.22
CA SER A 12 11.19 -7.75 -16.08
C SER A 12 11.55 -8.79 -15.03
N GLU A 13 12.81 -9.19 -14.96
CA GLU A 13 13.29 -10.20 -14.01
C GLU A 13 13.09 -9.76 -12.53
N ARG A 14 13.30 -8.48 -12.23
CA ARG A 14 13.05 -7.94 -10.88
C ARG A 14 11.56 -7.94 -10.53
N LEU A 15 10.70 -7.62 -11.51
CA LEU A 15 9.25 -7.68 -11.34
C LEU A 15 8.78 -9.13 -11.18
N ASP A 16 9.33 -10.07 -11.96
CA ASP A 16 9.02 -11.50 -11.86
C ASP A 16 9.42 -12.07 -10.51
N LEU A 17 10.58 -11.67 -9.98
CA LEU A 17 11.02 -12.05 -8.64
C LEU A 17 10.08 -11.52 -7.55
N ALA A 18 9.71 -10.24 -7.63
CA ALA A 18 8.79 -9.63 -6.66
C ALA A 18 7.42 -10.33 -6.67
N GLU A 19 6.84 -10.60 -7.84
CA GLU A 19 5.60 -11.36 -7.95
C GLU A 19 5.73 -12.76 -7.36
N LYS A 20 6.80 -13.49 -7.69
CA LYS A 20 7.09 -14.81 -7.14
C LYS A 20 7.16 -14.76 -5.61
N ASP A 21 7.88 -13.82 -5.04
CA ASP A 21 8.04 -13.69 -3.59
C ASP A 21 6.71 -13.37 -2.90
N LEU A 22 5.90 -12.46 -3.47
CA LEU A 22 4.56 -12.16 -2.97
C LEU A 22 3.64 -13.39 -2.95
N ARG A 23 3.76 -14.28 -3.94
CA ARG A 23 2.97 -15.52 -4.01
C ARG A 23 3.54 -16.65 -3.13
N THR A 24 4.85 -16.72 -2.96
CA THR A 24 5.50 -17.84 -2.26
C THR A 24 5.85 -17.52 -0.81
N VAL A 25 6.50 -16.39 -0.56
CA VAL A 25 6.96 -15.95 0.77
C VAL A 25 5.92 -15.03 1.43
N GLY A 26 5.25 -14.22 0.62
CA GLY A 26 4.19 -13.30 1.04
C GLY A 26 4.64 -11.84 1.13
N PHE A 27 5.92 -11.53 0.91
CA PHE A 27 6.43 -10.16 0.87
C PHE A 27 7.70 -10.07 0.01
N HIS A 28 8.01 -8.83 -0.42
CA HIS A 28 9.24 -8.49 -1.14
C HIS A 28 9.65 -7.05 -0.82
N ILE A 29 10.96 -6.80 -0.69
CA ILE A 29 11.49 -5.44 -0.52
C ILE A 29 12.13 -4.99 -1.83
N PHE A 30 11.67 -3.85 -2.32
CA PHE A 30 12.21 -3.21 -3.50
C PHE A 30 12.99 -1.96 -3.08
N GLU A 31 14.31 -2.02 -3.15
CA GLU A 31 15.16 -0.89 -2.75
C GLU A 31 15.25 0.17 -3.84
N ASN A 32 15.40 1.43 -3.43
CA ASN A 32 15.66 2.60 -4.28
C ASN A 32 14.57 2.81 -5.36
N VAL A 33 13.29 2.71 -4.98
CA VAL A 33 12.16 2.97 -5.89
C VAL A 33 11.99 4.47 -6.16
N ILE A 34 12.27 5.28 -5.16
CA ILE A 34 12.40 6.74 -5.28
C ILE A 34 13.76 7.18 -4.72
N THR A 35 14.18 8.37 -5.08
CA THR A 35 15.43 8.93 -4.55
C THR A 35 15.31 9.25 -3.05
N ALA A 36 16.43 9.34 -2.35
CA ALA A 36 16.44 9.76 -0.95
C ALA A 36 15.86 11.18 -0.80
N GLU A 37 16.12 12.06 -1.76
CA GLU A 37 15.58 13.43 -1.79
C GLU A 37 14.04 13.43 -1.93
N ASP A 38 13.49 12.60 -2.80
CA ASP A 38 12.02 12.47 -2.95
C ASP A 38 11.38 11.84 -1.71
N ALA A 39 12.06 10.92 -1.05
CA ALA A 39 11.63 10.38 0.23
C ALA A 39 11.60 11.46 1.32
N ASP A 40 12.64 12.32 1.38
CA ASP A 40 12.70 13.45 2.32
C ASP A 40 11.56 14.46 2.04
N LYS A 41 11.29 14.81 0.77
CA LYS A 41 10.16 15.69 0.39
C LYS A 41 8.81 15.10 0.84
N ALA A 42 8.61 13.79 0.63
CA ALA A 42 7.39 13.11 1.06
C ALA A 42 7.27 13.05 2.59
N ARG A 43 8.39 12.82 3.29
CA ARG A 43 8.46 12.83 4.74
C ARG A 43 8.09 14.19 5.33
N GLU A 44 8.68 15.26 4.84
CA GLU A 44 8.38 16.63 5.27
C GLU A 44 6.92 16.99 5.06
N ALA A 45 6.36 16.70 3.88
CA ALA A 45 4.95 16.91 3.58
C ALA A 45 4.04 16.12 4.54
N THR A 46 4.41 14.87 4.86
CA THR A 46 3.67 14.02 5.80
C THR A 46 3.67 14.58 7.22
N LEU A 47 4.82 15.00 7.71
CA LEU A 47 4.95 15.57 9.07
C LEU A 47 4.20 16.90 9.20
N ALA A 48 4.27 17.78 8.18
CA ALA A 48 3.54 19.03 8.16
C ALA A 48 2.00 18.81 8.19
N LEU A 49 1.50 17.80 7.46
CA LEU A 49 0.09 17.41 7.52
C LEU A 49 -0.31 16.90 8.89
N ALA A 50 0.49 16.00 9.48
CA ALA A 50 0.21 15.45 10.80
C ALA A 50 0.15 16.53 11.88
N GLU A 51 1.04 17.52 11.81
CA GLU A 51 1.02 18.66 12.75
C GLU A 51 -0.21 19.53 12.53
N THR A 52 -0.54 19.87 11.28
CA THR A 52 -1.74 20.66 10.94
C THR A 52 -3.01 19.95 11.40
N GLU A 53 -3.12 18.65 11.22
CA GLU A 53 -4.29 17.87 11.67
C GLU A 53 -4.39 17.83 13.20
N ALA A 54 -3.26 17.68 13.88
CA ALA A 54 -3.24 17.69 15.36
C ALA A 54 -3.72 19.03 15.92
N GLN A 55 -3.25 20.15 15.37
CA GLN A 55 -3.67 21.49 15.77
C GLN A 55 -5.17 21.73 15.54
N ASN A 56 -5.77 21.06 14.56
CA ASN A 56 -7.19 21.16 14.26
C ASN A 56 -8.04 20.04 14.94
N GLY A 57 -7.47 19.29 15.87
CA GLY A 57 -8.16 18.18 16.55
C GLY A 57 -8.54 17.04 15.64
N LYS A 58 -7.83 16.86 14.52
CA LYS A 58 -8.02 15.81 13.53
C LYS A 58 -6.86 14.80 13.61
N GLY A 59 -6.99 13.71 12.85
CA GLY A 59 -6.02 12.63 12.80
C GLY A 59 -6.33 11.52 13.81
N SER A 60 -5.70 10.38 13.62
CA SER A 60 -5.81 9.24 14.53
C SER A 60 -4.51 9.07 15.31
N ILE A 61 -4.64 8.90 16.61
CA ILE A 61 -3.53 8.59 17.51
C ILE A 61 -3.84 7.25 18.19
N TYR A 62 -2.88 6.36 18.28
CA TYR A 62 -2.99 5.04 18.91
C TYR A 62 -1.62 4.57 19.44
N GLY A 63 -1.55 3.35 19.96
CA GLY A 63 -0.28 2.82 20.48
C GLY A 63 0.27 3.68 21.61
N GLU A 64 -0.51 3.86 22.71
CA GLU A 64 -0.16 4.69 23.87
C GLU A 64 0.16 6.15 23.47
N ASP A 65 -0.61 6.69 22.53
CA ASP A 65 -0.47 8.04 21.98
C ASP A 65 0.85 8.32 21.24
N LYS A 66 1.57 7.28 20.85
CA LYS A 66 2.89 7.39 20.21
C LYS A 66 2.89 7.11 18.72
N ILE A 67 1.77 6.64 18.16
CA ILE A 67 1.63 6.38 16.75
C ILE A 67 0.54 7.30 16.19
N ARG A 68 0.90 8.08 15.17
CA ARG A 68 -0.05 8.95 14.45
C ARG A 68 -0.32 8.39 13.07
N ARG A 69 -1.59 8.43 12.65
CA ARG A 69 -2.00 8.10 11.28
C ARG A 69 -2.65 9.30 10.61
N VAL A 70 -2.19 9.62 9.41
CA VAL A 70 -2.79 10.59 8.51
C VAL A 70 -3.52 9.83 7.40
N TRP A 71 -4.83 10.02 7.32
CA TRP A 71 -5.71 9.35 6.35
C TRP A 71 -5.86 10.15 5.06
N ALA A 72 -6.36 9.50 4.00
CA ALA A 72 -6.81 10.14 2.76
C ALA A 72 -5.72 11.04 2.12
N LEU A 73 -4.50 10.55 2.03
CA LEU A 73 -3.36 11.35 1.55
C LEU A 73 -3.53 11.85 0.12
N VAL A 74 -4.22 11.12 -0.76
CA VAL A 74 -4.45 11.52 -2.15
C VAL A 74 -5.13 12.89 -2.24
N SER A 75 -6.05 13.18 -1.31
CA SER A 75 -6.74 14.48 -1.25
C SER A 75 -5.88 15.60 -0.68
N LYS A 76 -4.68 15.31 -0.17
CA LYS A 76 -3.88 16.22 0.65
C LYS A 76 -2.58 16.70 0.00
N GLY A 77 -2.30 16.28 -1.23
CA GLY A 77 -1.15 16.80 -1.95
C GLY A 77 -0.77 16.03 -3.20
N THR A 78 -0.25 16.74 -4.19
CA THR A 78 0.17 16.17 -5.48
C THR A 78 1.25 15.10 -5.32
N ILE A 79 2.15 15.25 -4.35
CA ILE A 79 3.20 14.26 -4.07
C ILE A 79 2.61 12.88 -3.75
N PHE A 80 1.50 12.82 -3.03
CA PHE A 80 0.83 11.57 -2.69
C PHE A 80 0.08 10.97 -3.89
N CYS A 81 -0.48 11.83 -4.77
CA CYS A 81 -1.02 11.38 -6.05
C CYS A 81 0.06 10.75 -6.95
N GLN A 82 1.29 11.27 -6.91
CA GLN A 82 2.41 10.71 -7.67
C GLN A 82 2.90 9.39 -7.09
N LEU A 83 3.01 9.29 -5.76
CA LEU A 83 3.48 8.07 -5.09
C LEU A 83 2.51 6.90 -5.27
N ILE A 84 1.20 7.11 -5.09
CA ILE A 84 0.21 6.02 -5.19
C ILE A 84 0.16 5.38 -6.57
N GLN A 85 0.51 6.11 -7.62
CA GLN A 85 0.56 5.62 -9.00
C GLN A 85 1.99 5.41 -9.53
N ASN A 86 2.98 5.30 -8.64
CA ASN A 86 4.37 5.08 -9.06
C ASN A 86 4.46 3.88 -10.01
N PRO A 87 5.15 4.00 -11.17
CA PRO A 87 5.18 2.94 -12.20
C PRO A 87 5.62 1.57 -11.71
N THR A 88 6.59 1.53 -10.78
CA THR A 88 7.04 0.27 -10.16
C THR A 88 5.93 -0.39 -9.36
N VAL A 89 5.27 0.40 -8.51
CA VAL A 89 4.16 -0.08 -7.67
C VAL A 89 3.04 -0.63 -8.53
N ILE A 90 2.65 0.11 -9.56
CA ILE A 90 1.58 -0.31 -10.48
C ILE A 90 1.97 -1.57 -11.25
N ALA A 91 3.21 -1.66 -11.76
CA ALA A 91 3.67 -2.84 -12.48
C ALA A 91 3.61 -4.12 -11.62
N ILE A 92 3.97 -4.03 -10.33
CA ILE A 92 3.90 -5.16 -9.40
C ILE A 92 2.44 -5.52 -9.11
N TRP A 93 1.59 -4.53 -8.80
CA TRP A 93 0.20 -4.81 -8.43
C TRP A 93 -0.65 -5.31 -9.61
N LYS A 94 -0.41 -4.84 -10.82
CA LYS A 94 -1.07 -5.40 -12.01
C LYS A 94 -0.73 -6.88 -12.21
N ARG A 95 0.51 -7.28 -12.04
CA ARG A 95 0.94 -8.69 -12.10
C ARG A 95 0.33 -9.53 -10.98
N PHE A 96 0.29 -8.99 -9.77
CA PHE A 96 -0.14 -9.74 -8.59
C PHE A 96 -1.66 -9.78 -8.39
N LEU A 97 -2.37 -8.67 -8.63
CA LEU A 97 -3.81 -8.52 -8.40
C LEU A 97 -4.64 -8.52 -9.69
N GLY A 98 -4.07 -8.13 -10.82
CA GLY A 98 -4.73 -8.00 -12.11
C GLY A 98 -4.69 -6.58 -12.67
N GLU A 99 -4.97 -6.45 -13.97
CA GLU A 99 -4.94 -5.17 -14.70
C GLU A 99 -5.94 -4.15 -14.16
N ASP A 100 -7.02 -4.62 -13.54
CA ASP A 100 -8.12 -3.85 -12.95
C ASP A 100 -7.87 -3.39 -11.50
N VAL A 101 -6.62 -3.42 -11.06
CA VAL A 101 -6.25 -3.00 -9.70
C VAL A 101 -6.74 -1.59 -9.38
N ILE A 102 -7.30 -1.42 -8.16
CA ILE A 102 -7.74 -0.14 -7.59
C ILE A 102 -7.02 0.11 -6.26
N ALA A 103 -6.97 1.36 -5.82
CA ALA A 103 -6.50 1.69 -4.47
C ALA A 103 -7.63 1.49 -3.44
N SER A 104 -7.26 1.08 -2.24
CA SER A 104 -8.17 0.90 -1.10
C SER A 104 -7.96 1.95 -0.03
N THR A 105 -6.70 2.24 0.29
CA THR A 105 -6.30 3.32 1.19
C THR A 105 -4.96 3.89 0.77
N PHE A 106 -4.70 5.16 1.14
CA PHE A 106 -3.35 5.71 1.12
C PHE A 106 -3.15 6.61 2.32
N THR A 107 -2.40 6.12 3.30
CA THR A 107 -2.25 6.73 4.63
C THR A 107 -0.79 6.87 5.01
N ALA A 108 -0.50 7.74 5.99
CA ALA A 108 0.80 7.77 6.63
C ALA A 108 0.74 7.14 8.01
N ASN A 109 1.83 6.48 8.41
CA ASN A 109 2.03 5.95 9.73
C ASN A 109 3.33 6.51 10.32
N ILE A 110 3.21 7.34 11.35
CA ILE A 110 4.31 8.00 12.05
C ILE A 110 4.47 7.30 13.39
N VAL A 111 5.51 6.49 13.51
CA VAL A 111 5.82 5.71 14.72
C VAL A 111 6.79 6.52 15.57
N GLY A 112 6.26 7.14 16.60
CA GLY A 112 7.02 8.02 17.51
C GLY A 112 8.01 7.27 18.40
N PRO A 113 8.86 8.02 19.12
CA PRO A 113 9.77 7.46 20.11
C PRO A 113 9.05 6.62 21.14
N ASP A 114 9.67 5.52 21.53
CA ASP A 114 9.18 4.58 22.54
C ASP A 114 7.75 4.02 22.23
N ALA A 115 7.35 4.02 20.96
CA ALA A 115 6.08 3.44 20.53
C ALA A 115 6.10 1.91 20.70
N PRO A 116 5.01 1.31 21.24
CA PRO A 116 4.91 -0.13 21.40
C PRO A 116 4.73 -0.84 20.06
N ALA A 117 4.83 -2.18 20.08
CA ALA A 117 4.48 -3.01 18.91
C ALA A 117 3.00 -2.86 18.54
N GLY A 118 2.71 -2.95 17.24
CA GLY A 118 1.35 -2.82 16.71
C GLY A 118 0.46 -4.05 16.86
N GLY A 119 1.02 -5.18 17.31
CA GLY A 119 0.33 -6.47 17.36
C GLY A 119 0.22 -7.17 16.00
N TRP A 120 0.23 -8.51 16.02
CA TRP A 120 0.13 -9.34 14.82
C TRP A 120 -1.26 -9.32 14.22
N HIS A 121 -1.36 -9.04 12.95
CA HIS A 121 -2.63 -8.94 12.22
C HIS A 121 -2.47 -9.29 10.73
N ILE A 122 -3.59 -9.22 10.04
CA ILE A 122 -3.73 -9.29 8.58
C ILE A 122 -4.48 -8.06 8.12
N ASP A 123 -4.39 -7.76 6.83
CA ASP A 123 -5.04 -6.59 6.25
C ASP A 123 -6.50 -6.82 5.81
N TYR A 124 -7.17 -5.73 5.48
CA TYR A 124 -8.46 -5.75 4.78
C TYR A 124 -8.30 -6.36 3.36
N PRO A 125 -9.25 -7.13 2.84
CA PRO A 125 -10.56 -7.46 3.44
C PRO A 125 -10.50 -8.67 4.38
N TYR A 126 -9.37 -9.32 4.54
CA TYR A 126 -9.24 -10.61 5.22
C TYR A 126 -9.68 -10.56 6.69
N TRP A 127 -9.36 -9.47 7.43
CA TRP A 127 -9.83 -9.35 8.81
C TRP A 127 -11.35 -9.18 8.94
N ALA A 128 -12.04 -8.79 7.85
CA ALA A 128 -13.49 -8.67 7.80
C ALA A 128 -14.19 -9.95 7.27
N MET A 129 -13.40 -10.98 6.90
CA MET A 129 -13.90 -12.24 6.33
C MET A 129 -13.80 -13.37 7.35
N SER A 130 -14.74 -14.31 7.27
CA SER A 130 -14.63 -15.57 8.01
C SER A 130 -13.66 -16.52 7.32
N PRO A 131 -12.71 -17.15 8.07
CA PRO A 131 -11.85 -18.18 7.48
C PRO A 131 -12.62 -19.47 7.15
N PRO A 132 -12.13 -20.31 6.22
CA PRO A 132 -10.88 -20.11 5.47
C PRO A 132 -11.02 -19.02 4.41
N PHE A 133 -9.94 -18.25 4.21
CA PHE A 133 -9.92 -17.25 3.15
C PHE A 133 -9.87 -17.92 1.77
N PRO A 134 -10.32 -17.25 0.70
CA PRO A 134 -10.17 -17.77 -0.65
C PRO A 134 -8.70 -17.92 -1.01
N GLU A 135 -8.40 -18.96 -1.77
CA GLU A 135 -7.11 -19.07 -2.44
C GLU A 135 -6.97 -17.94 -3.46
N GLY A 136 -5.79 -17.39 -3.54
CA GLY A 136 -5.51 -16.23 -4.37
C GLY A 136 -5.61 -14.91 -3.61
N SER A 137 -4.87 -13.94 -4.12
CA SER A 137 -4.70 -12.66 -3.44
C SER A 137 -5.83 -11.71 -3.80
N LEU A 138 -6.48 -11.12 -2.82
CA LEU A 138 -7.53 -10.11 -2.97
C LEU A 138 -6.98 -8.70 -2.86
N THR A 139 -5.90 -8.54 -2.07
CA THR A 139 -5.28 -7.25 -1.76
C THR A 139 -3.79 -7.41 -1.54
N GLY A 140 -3.08 -6.30 -1.64
CA GLY A 140 -1.69 -6.17 -1.24
C GLY A 140 -1.42 -4.78 -0.71
N GLN A 141 -0.36 -4.65 0.09
CA GLN A 141 0.02 -3.40 0.72
C GLN A 141 1.45 -3.01 0.33
N THR A 142 1.68 -1.72 0.12
CA THR A 142 3.01 -1.10 0.10
C THR A 142 3.27 -0.41 1.43
N VAL A 143 4.49 -0.58 1.96
CA VAL A 143 5.02 0.28 3.02
C VAL A 143 6.19 1.06 2.44
N TRP A 144 5.97 2.33 2.15
CA TRP A 144 6.99 3.27 1.69
C TRP A 144 7.88 3.68 2.85
N MET A 145 9.16 3.48 2.73
CA MET A 145 10.13 3.85 3.75
C MET A 145 10.62 5.27 3.50
N LEU A 146 10.08 6.24 4.26
CA LEU A 146 10.48 7.64 4.15
C LEU A 146 11.65 7.99 5.11
N ASP A 147 11.98 7.08 6.01
CA ASP A 147 13.22 7.02 6.79
C ASP A 147 13.92 5.69 6.46
N ASP A 148 15.20 5.56 6.81
CA ASP A 148 15.83 4.24 6.86
C ASP A 148 15.07 3.37 7.89
N PHE A 149 14.61 2.19 7.47
CA PHE A 149 14.00 1.25 8.40
C PHE A 149 15.09 0.36 8.99
N THR A 150 15.29 0.48 10.30
CA THR A 150 16.29 -0.26 11.08
C THR A 150 15.61 -1.20 12.07
N PRO A 151 16.31 -2.19 12.65
CA PRO A 151 15.68 -3.15 13.58
C PRO A 151 15.02 -2.51 14.81
N ASP A 152 15.42 -1.30 15.19
CA ASP A 152 15.07 -0.63 16.44
C ASP A 152 14.13 0.56 16.29
N ASN A 153 13.82 1.01 15.06
CA ASN A 153 12.97 2.19 14.84
C ASN A 153 11.52 1.88 14.44
N GLY A 154 11.02 0.70 14.78
CA GLY A 154 9.64 0.31 14.48
C GLY A 154 9.41 -0.18 13.06
N PRO A 155 10.28 -1.04 12.50
CA PRO A 155 10.08 -1.59 11.16
C PRO A 155 8.88 -2.55 11.14
N THR A 156 8.44 -2.92 9.94
CA THR A 156 7.44 -3.97 9.76
C THR A 156 8.10 -5.34 9.89
N ALA A 157 7.51 -6.23 10.67
CA ALA A 157 7.86 -7.64 10.72
C ALA A 157 6.77 -8.49 10.07
N CYS A 158 7.16 -9.51 9.32
CA CYS A 158 6.28 -10.46 8.63
C CYS A 158 6.61 -11.89 9.04
N ILE A 159 5.59 -12.77 9.10
CA ILE A 159 5.80 -14.21 9.21
C ILE A 159 5.79 -14.81 7.80
N PRO A 160 6.94 -15.26 7.27
CA PRO A 160 7.01 -15.83 5.93
C PRO A 160 6.02 -16.99 5.75
N ASN A 161 5.37 -17.05 4.59
CA ASN A 161 4.38 -18.06 4.21
C ASN A 161 3.05 -18.07 5.00
N SER A 162 2.84 -17.20 5.97
CA SER A 162 1.64 -17.21 6.81
C SER A 162 0.34 -16.92 6.03
N HIS A 163 0.41 -16.21 4.90
CA HIS A 163 -0.73 -15.99 4.01
C HIS A 163 -1.34 -17.31 3.48
N LYS A 164 -0.56 -18.40 3.42
CA LYS A 164 -1.02 -19.74 2.99
C LYS A 164 -1.85 -20.45 4.06
N MET A 165 -1.87 -19.92 5.29
CA MET A 165 -2.73 -20.48 6.35
C MET A 165 -4.19 -20.11 6.17
N LEU A 166 -4.53 -19.19 5.29
CA LEU A 166 -5.88 -18.73 4.92
C LEU A 166 -6.74 -18.33 6.13
N ARG A 167 -6.12 -17.76 7.15
CA ARG A 167 -6.74 -17.31 8.40
C ARG A 167 -5.83 -16.30 9.14
N PRO A 168 -6.38 -15.53 10.09
CA PRO A 168 -5.56 -14.69 10.96
C PRO A 168 -4.75 -15.52 11.96
N PRO A 169 -3.69 -14.93 12.57
CA PRO A 169 -2.99 -15.56 13.68
C PRO A 169 -3.90 -15.70 14.91
N LYS A 170 -3.75 -16.78 15.64
CA LYS A 170 -4.32 -16.90 16.99
C LYS A 170 -3.44 -16.18 18.00
N PRO A 171 -3.98 -15.76 19.16
CA PRO A 171 -3.17 -15.18 20.23
C PRO A 171 -1.95 -16.05 20.59
N GLY A 172 -0.75 -15.48 20.60
CA GLY A 172 0.49 -16.17 20.91
C GLY A 172 0.97 -17.19 19.86
N GLU A 173 0.38 -17.18 18.65
CA GLU A 173 0.77 -18.11 17.60
C GLU A 173 1.90 -17.55 16.74
N ALA A 174 1.81 -16.30 16.35
CA ALA A 174 2.81 -15.66 15.46
C ALA A 174 4.20 -15.65 16.11
N GLU A 175 4.28 -15.51 17.43
CA GLU A 175 5.53 -15.50 18.20
C GLU A 175 6.24 -16.86 18.19
N LYS A 176 5.58 -17.94 17.77
CA LYS A 176 6.19 -19.28 17.61
C LYS A 176 6.87 -19.47 16.26
N HIS A 177 6.70 -18.52 15.36
CA HIS A 177 7.30 -18.56 14.02
C HIS A 177 8.49 -17.61 13.91
N GLN A 178 9.44 -17.97 13.05
CA GLN A 178 10.52 -17.07 12.71
C GLN A 178 9.98 -15.88 11.91
N MET A 179 10.16 -14.67 12.41
CA MET A 179 9.78 -13.45 11.70
C MET A 179 10.94 -12.96 10.81
N ALA A 180 10.57 -12.33 9.71
CA ALA A 180 11.45 -11.50 8.89
C ALA A 180 11.18 -10.03 9.20
N VAL A 181 12.24 -9.26 9.43
CA VAL A 181 12.16 -7.82 9.71
C VAL A 181 12.50 -7.04 8.45
N ALA A 182 11.60 -6.17 8.03
CA ALA A 182 11.78 -5.35 6.83
C ALA A 182 12.68 -4.15 7.12
N THR A 183 13.97 -4.30 6.88
CA THR A 183 14.96 -3.23 6.99
C THR A 183 15.49 -2.87 5.60
N ALA A 184 15.53 -1.57 5.29
CA ALA A 184 16.08 -1.05 4.04
C ALA A 184 16.27 0.47 4.13
N PRO A 185 17.10 1.07 3.26
CA PRO A 185 17.27 2.51 3.21
C PRO A 185 15.98 3.23 2.77
N LYS A 186 15.84 4.50 3.14
CA LYS A 186 14.74 5.36 2.69
C LYS A 186 14.66 5.39 1.15
N GLY A 187 13.44 5.54 0.64
CA GLY A 187 13.15 5.41 -0.78
C GLY A 187 12.85 3.98 -1.23
N SER A 188 12.98 3.01 -0.32
CA SER A 188 12.57 1.60 -0.53
C SER A 188 11.09 1.39 -0.27
N ILE A 189 10.55 0.28 -0.78
CA ILE A 189 9.17 -0.15 -0.53
C ILE A 189 9.16 -1.61 -0.12
N LEU A 190 8.49 -1.91 0.98
CA LEU A 190 8.05 -3.26 1.30
C LEU A 190 6.69 -3.50 0.64
N PHE A 191 6.58 -4.54 -0.17
CA PHE A 191 5.35 -5.07 -0.73
C PHE A 191 4.91 -6.28 0.08
N THR A 192 3.64 -6.36 0.46
CA THR A 192 3.10 -7.51 1.19
C THR A 192 1.81 -8.03 0.56
N ASN A 193 1.63 -9.35 0.60
CA ASN A 193 0.34 -9.98 0.41
C ASN A 193 -0.56 -9.61 1.60
N GLY A 194 -1.79 -9.13 1.35
CA GLY A 194 -2.67 -8.67 2.41
C GLY A 194 -3.07 -9.73 3.46
N ALA A 195 -2.94 -11.02 3.13
CA ALA A 195 -3.21 -12.12 4.06
C ALA A 195 -1.98 -12.51 4.90
N ILE A 196 -0.81 -11.89 4.71
CA ILE A 196 0.38 -12.18 5.50
C ILE A 196 0.23 -11.69 6.94
N TRP A 197 0.66 -12.49 7.91
CA TRP A 197 0.72 -12.05 9.30
C TRP A 197 1.88 -11.09 9.47
N HIS A 198 1.58 -9.88 9.90
CA HIS A 198 2.58 -8.83 10.06
C HIS A 198 2.25 -7.92 11.25
N GLN A 199 3.23 -7.16 11.66
CA GLN A 199 3.09 -6.12 12.69
C GLN A 199 4.13 -5.03 12.50
N CYS A 200 3.88 -3.87 13.10
CA CYS A 200 4.90 -2.87 13.36
C CYS A 200 5.65 -3.27 14.64
N LEU A 201 6.97 -3.34 14.60
CA LEU A 201 7.80 -3.56 15.79
C LEU A 201 7.88 -2.27 16.65
N PRO A 202 8.36 -2.35 17.90
CA PRO A 202 8.55 -1.15 18.72
C PRO A 202 9.57 -0.20 18.10
N ASN A 203 9.35 1.10 18.30
CA ASN A 203 10.37 2.11 18.06
C ASN A 203 11.09 2.42 19.38
N THR A 204 12.27 1.87 19.57
CA THR A 204 13.10 2.10 20.78
C THR A 204 14.04 3.29 20.64
N THR A 205 14.01 3.96 19.48
CA THR A 205 14.84 5.14 19.19
C THR A 205 14.20 6.44 19.73
N LYS A 206 14.95 7.52 19.68
CA LYS A 206 14.47 8.86 20.10
C LYS A 206 13.91 9.69 18.93
N GLN A 207 13.81 9.12 17.75
CA GLN A 207 13.31 9.79 16.55
C GLN A 207 12.04 9.10 16.03
N PRO A 208 11.10 9.84 15.47
CA PRO A 208 9.97 9.22 14.80
C PRO A 208 10.41 8.56 13.48
N ARG A 209 9.76 7.45 13.15
CA ARG A 209 9.90 6.80 11.85
C ARG A 209 8.62 7.02 11.03
N VAL A 210 8.76 7.51 9.80
CA VAL A 210 7.66 7.83 8.89
C VAL A 210 7.59 6.81 7.76
N GLY A 211 6.41 6.25 7.54
CA GLY A 211 6.12 5.40 6.39
C GLY A 211 4.76 5.72 5.81
N LEU A 212 4.59 5.52 4.50
CA LEU A 212 3.26 5.57 3.88
C LEU A 212 2.76 4.16 3.61
N LEU A 213 1.49 3.95 3.85
CA LEU A 213 0.81 2.68 3.67
C LEU A 213 -0.16 2.82 2.50
N GLY A 214 0.12 2.13 1.40
CA GLY A 214 -0.77 2.07 0.24
C GLY A 214 -1.36 0.68 0.10
N MET A 215 -2.66 0.56 0.27
CA MET A 215 -3.37 -0.69 0.05
C MET A 215 -4.02 -0.69 -1.32
N TYR A 216 -3.87 -1.80 -2.04
CA TYR A 216 -4.39 -2.00 -3.39
C TYR A 216 -5.22 -3.28 -3.43
N ASN A 217 -6.38 -3.21 -4.08
CA ASN A 217 -7.33 -4.30 -4.16
C ASN A 217 -7.56 -4.74 -5.62
N ARG A 218 -8.03 -5.98 -5.79
CA ARG A 218 -8.83 -6.31 -6.98
C ARG A 218 -10.08 -5.44 -7.01
N SER A 219 -10.52 -5.03 -8.19
CA SER A 219 -11.67 -4.11 -8.36
C SER A 219 -12.99 -4.62 -7.76
N VAL A 220 -13.10 -5.93 -7.54
CA VAL A 220 -14.28 -6.55 -6.90
C VAL A 220 -14.33 -6.36 -5.37
N ILE A 221 -13.25 -5.84 -4.77
CA ILE A 221 -13.18 -5.57 -3.33
C ILE A 221 -13.41 -4.09 -3.08
N TYR A 222 -14.42 -3.78 -2.28
CA TYR A 222 -14.75 -2.39 -1.93
C TYR A 222 -13.60 -1.72 -1.17
N PRO A 223 -13.19 -0.49 -1.53
CA PRO A 223 -12.12 0.21 -0.82
C PRO A 223 -12.47 0.54 0.62
N GLN A 224 -11.47 0.61 1.52
CA GLN A 224 -11.68 1.05 2.91
C GLN A 224 -11.85 2.57 3.03
N GLU A 225 -11.16 3.36 2.20
CA GLU A 225 -11.38 4.81 2.10
C GLU A 225 -12.34 5.11 0.95
N ASP A 226 -13.03 6.21 1.01
CA ASP A 226 -13.86 6.72 -0.10
C ASP A 226 -12.95 7.28 -1.21
N MET A 227 -12.23 6.34 -1.87
CA MET A 227 -11.26 6.70 -2.91
C MET A 227 -11.87 7.53 -4.05
N PRO A 228 -13.11 7.24 -4.52
CA PRO A 228 -13.72 8.03 -5.59
C PRO A 228 -13.95 9.51 -5.25
N ARG A 229 -14.05 9.86 -3.95
CA ARG A 229 -14.29 11.24 -3.50
C ARG A 229 -13.06 11.96 -2.99
N GLN A 230 -11.88 11.33 -3.05
CA GLN A 230 -10.65 11.99 -2.60
C GLN A 230 -10.25 13.18 -3.48
N LEU A 231 -10.63 13.19 -4.75
CA LEU A 231 -10.42 14.30 -5.66
C LEU A 231 -11.76 14.71 -6.30
N THR A 232 -11.96 16.01 -6.48
CA THR A 232 -13.09 16.58 -7.24
C THR A 232 -12.94 16.31 -8.73
N ASP A 233 -14.02 16.40 -9.51
CA ASP A 233 -13.95 16.23 -10.97
C ASP A 233 -12.97 17.21 -11.62
N GLN A 234 -12.97 18.47 -11.19
CA GLN A 234 -12.01 19.48 -11.66
C GLN A 234 -10.55 19.09 -11.37
N GLN A 235 -10.26 18.51 -10.19
CA GLN A 235 -8.91 18.05 -9.87
C GLN A 235 -8.52 16.81 -10.68
N LEU A 236 -9.50 15.99 -11.11
CA LEU A 236 -9.26 14.80 -11.92
C LEU A 236 -9.05 15.10 -13.40
N GLU A 237 -9.51 16.23 -13.94
CA GLU A 237 -9.41 16.55 -15.37
C GLU A 237 -7.99 16.40 -15.92
N ASN A 238 -6.99 16.85 -15.15
CA ASN A 238 -5.58 16.82 -15.53
C ASN A 238 -4.79 15.66 -14.91
N GLN A 239 -5.47 14.66 -14.34
CA GLN A 239 -4.81 13.47 -13.78
C GLN A 239 -4.69 12.36 -14.82
N SER A 240 -3.72 11.48 -14.60
CA SER A 240 -3.51 10.31 -15.44
C SER A 240 -4.71 9.35 -15.39
N ASP A 241 -4.90 8.57 -16.44
CA ASP A 241 -5.88 7.48 -16.45
C ASP A 241 -5.62 6.44 -15.35
N MET A 242 -4.34 6.23 -15.01
CA MET A 242 -3.98 5.33 -13.92
C MET A 242 -4.49 5.84 -12.57
N LEU A 243 -4.33 7.13 -12.25
CA LEU A 243 -4.88 7.68 -11.02
C LEU A 243 -6.40 7.60 -11.00
N LYS A 244 -7.07 7.90 -12.13
CA LYS A 244 -8.53 7.75 -12.27
C LYS A 244 -8.97 6.30 -12.02
N GLN A 245 -8.23 5.31 -12.56
CA GLN A 245 -8.49 3.89 -12.29
C GLN A 245 -8.31 3.55 -10.81
N LEU A 246 -7.20 3.93 -10.21
CA LEU A 246 -6.92 3.69 -8.79
C LEU A 246 -7.99 4.26 -7.87
N LEU A 247 -8.55 5.41 -8.22
CA LEU A 247 -9.63 6.04 -7.47
C LEU A 247 -11.03 5.47 -7.80
N GLY A 248 -11.12 4.42 -8.64
CA GLY A 248 -12.41 3.84 -9.05
C GLY A 248 -13.27 4.77 -9.92
N ARG A 249 -12.63 5.76 -10.58
CA ARG A 249 -13.32 6.75 -11.46
C ARG A 249 -13.27 6.36 -12.94
N LYS A 250 -12.59 5.29 -13.29
CA LYS A 250 -12.58 4.69 -14.62
C LYS A 250 -13.29 3.33 -14.55
N MET A 251 -14.42 3.23 -15.22
CA MET A 251 -15.16 1.97 -15.34
C MET A 251 -14.45 1.06 -16.34
N GLN A 252 -14.18 -0.19 -15.96
CA GLN A 252 -13.50 -1.15 -16.85
C GLN A 252 -14.47 -1.96 -17.69
N PHE A 253 -15.64 -2.28 -17.15
CA PHE A 253 -16.57 -3.22 -17.78
C PHE A 253 -17.80 -2.54 -18.40
N ARG A 254 -18.18 -1.36 -17.91
CA ARG A 254 -19.33 -0.61 -18.42
C ARG A 254 -19.01 0.88 -18.38
N ASP A 255 -19.02 1.47 -19.54
CA ASP A 255 -18.89 2.90 -19.74
C ASP A 255 -20.26 3.42 -20.18
N PRO A 256 -20.90 4.36 -19.46
CA PRO A 256 -22.20 4.91 -19.85
C PRO A 256 -22.19 5.59 -21.23
N GLU A 257 -21.03 6.09 -21.67
CA GLU A 257 -20.89 6.76 -22.97
C GLU A 257 -20.52 5.79 -24.09
N ASN A 258 -19.64 4.80 -23.82
CA ASN A 258 -19.09 3.91 -24.83
C ASN A 258 -19.62 2.45 -24.73
N GLY A 259 -20.49 2.16 -23.77
CA GLY A 259 -21.14 0.86 -23.63
C GLY A 259 -20.31 -0.17 -22.85
N ILE A 260 -20.29 -1.41 -23.33
CA ILE A 260 -19.65 -2.54 -22.63
C ILE A 260 -18.26 -2.79 -23.22
N ASN A 261 -17.22 -2.66 -22.39
CA ASN A 261 -15.82 -2.87 -22.77
C ASN A 261 -15.36 -4.32 -22.56
N TRP A 262 -16.22 -5.30 -22.89
CA TRP A 262 -15.85 -6.71 -22.82
C TRP A 262 -16.51 -7.51 -23.93
N ARG A 263 -15.87 -8.58 -24.33
CA ARG A 263 -16.43 -9.57 -25.27
C ARG A 263 -16.30 -10.97 -24.67
N ARG A 264 -17.21 -11.85 -25.12
CA ARG A 264 -17.10 -13.27 -24.82
C ARG A 264 -15.97 -13.88 -25.65
N THR A 265 -15.12 -14.66 -25.00
CA THR A 265 -14.07 -15.48 -25.60
C THR A 265 -14.42 -16.97 -25.41
N GLU A 266 -13.63 -17.88 -25.98
CA GLU A 266 -13.81 -19.32 -25.78
C GLU A 266 -13.57 -19.73 -24.32
N THR A 267 -12.74 -18.99 -23.59
CA THR A 267 -12.37 -19.26 -22.19
C THR A 267 -13.08 -18.38 -21.17
N GLY A 268 -13.98 -17.51 -21.62
CA GLY A 268 -14.71 -16.60 -20.72
C GLY A 268 -15.01 -15.25 -21.33
N PHE A 269 -14.61 -14.18 -20.64
CA PHE A 269 -14.78 -12.79 -21.08
C PHE A 269 -13.43 -12.09 -21.07
N ASP A 270 -13.20 -11.26 -22.06
CA ASP A 270 -12.01 -10.42 -22.15
C ASP A 270 -12.41 -8.94 -22.21
N THR A 271 -11.62 -8.08 -21.59
CA THR A 271 -11.79 -6.64 -21.65
C THR A 271 -11.05 -6.10 -22.86
N HIS A 272 -11.72 -5.33 -23.69
CA HIS A 272 -11.05 -4.59 -24.74
C HIS A 272 -10.70 -3.20 -24.26
N ASP A 273 -9.43 -2.83 -24.45
CA ASP A 273 -9.10 -1.42 -24.53
C ASP A 273 -9.83 -0.86 -25.75
N ALA A 274 -10.76 0.05 -25.52
CA ALA A 274 -11.32 0.85 -26.60
C ALA A 274 -10.18 1.70 -27.16
N THR A 275 -9.69 1.29 -28.32
CA THR A 275 -8.73 2.07 -29.11
C THR A 275 -9.37 3.33 -29.64
#